data_5086ba7481f57ebddd165b22112f0290
#
_entry.id   5086ba7481f57ebddd165b22112f0290
#
_cell.length_a   1.000
_cell.length_b   1.000
_cell.length_c   1.000
_cell.angle_alpha   90.00
_cell.angle_beta   90.00
_cell.angle_gamma   90.00
#
_symmetry.space_group_name_H-M   'P 1'
#
loop_
_entity.id
_entity.type
_entity.pdbx_description
1 polymer ?
#
loop_
_entity_poly.entity_id
_entity_poly.type
_entity_poly.pdbx_seq_one_letter_code
_entity_poly.pdbx_strand_id
1 'polypeptide(L)'
;MAYTKKDGKTANNIVNETLDLFDKYSSKRDTWANQAKEDKEFRLGRQWSAEQRNTLKSRGQAPIVINRVHPAVESAKAMLTSNRPSFRAAPREDSDNKVAQVMSALLSYMYDISDGRSAIRQAVDDYFVMGVGYLHVYQDPMMDMGKGEVCFHDVDPLDVYVDPNSRHRLFDDAENIIISKLFTKDQAKKLWPMYSKAIENAADDSGTRFDFNAPSTKREDDGEVQFPEDVGRLNNQDYIRGYERYYKVDVTEYRTFEKFSGKEELLDKDAYNDYLAKPAWIIQNQIITVEDDAISLYKQLVAKRREIMLQKGEELLYAGYTPEGAEKIAESEVPEIEMQQITYKDLVEQGEVELVQITRKKVKQCVIVGNKHLYSRILPTEDYPLIPMMNVHTRTPYPVSDVRMIKGLQEYINKTRSLIIAHATTSTNTKILVPEGSVDMKDFEEKWAQPGVAIPYDPTDGAPMPVQPTPLPNELYQNETTAKNDIDHALGLYEMMMGNSQAAPQTYKATISIDEFGQ
;
A
#
# COMPACT_ATOMS: atom_id res chain seq x y z
N MET A 1 -10.89 22.53 11.39
CA MET A 1 -11.15 21.84 10.10
C MET A 1 -12.58 22.14 9.68
N ALA A 2 -12.76 23.00 8.69
CA ALA A 2 -14.08 23.45 8.25
C ALA A 2 -14.70 22.36 7.35
N TYR A 3 -15.68 21.65 7.87
CA TYR A 3 -16.54 20.79 7.08
C TYR A 3 -17.48 21.66 6.24
N THR A 4 -17.18 21.84 4.96
CA THR A 4 -18.12 22.48 4.05
C THR A 4 -19.33 21.57 3.82
N LYS A 5 -20.39 21.87 4.53
CA LYS A 5 -21.74 21.37 4.26
C LYS A 5 -22.22 22.11 2.99
N LYS A 6 -21.84 21.63 1.80
CA LYS A 6 -22.34 22.16 0.53
C LYS A 6 -23.29 21.16 -0.13
N ASP A 7 -24.50 21.65 -0.35
CA ASP A 7 -25.55 21.25 -1.30
C ASP A 7 -25.72 19.75 -1.60
N GLY A 8 -26.86 19.20 -1.21
CA GLY A 8 -27.24 17.80 -1.45
C GLY A 8 -27.18 17.38 -2.93
N LYS A 9 -27.30 18.31 -3.88
CA LYS A 9 -27.13 18.04 -5.32
C LYS A 9 -25.67 17.75 -5.67
N THR A 10 -24.72 18.47 -5.07
CA THR A 10 -23.28 18.25 -5.32
C THR A 10 -22.82 16.94 -4.71
N ALA A 11 -23.32 16.56 -3.52
CA ALA A 11 -23.00 15.29 -2.88
C ALA A 11 -23.49 14.08 -3.71
N ASN A 12 -24.70 14.13 -4.24
CA ASN A 12 -25.23 13.06 -5.09
C ASN A 12 -24.47 12.93 -6.40
N ASN A 13 -24.01 14.04 -7.01
CA ASN A 13 -23.20 14.00 -8.22
C ASN A 13 -21.83 13.34 -7.96
N ILE A 14 -21.18 13.65 -6.83
CA ILE A 14 -19.92 13.02 -6.43
C ILE A 14 -20.09 11.50 -6.22
N VAL A 15 -21.20 11.09 -5.60
CA VAL A 15 -21.50 9.67 -5.40
C VAL A 15 -21.67 8.96 -6.74
N ASN A 16 -22.53 9.48 -7.62
CA ASN A 16 -22.77 8.88 -8.94
C ASN A 16 -21.48 8.81 -9.77
N GLU A 17 -20.71 9.90 -9.83
CA GLU A 17 -19.42 9.93 -10.53
C GLU A 17 -18.45 8.86 -9.98
N THR A 18 -18.38 8.71 -8.66
CA THR A 18 -17.46 7.73 -8.06
C THR A 18 -17.91 6.29 -8.34
N LEU A 19 -19.21 6.02 -8.32
CA LEU A 19 -19.74 4.69 -8.64
C LEU A 19 -19.54 4.35 -10.12
N ASP A 20 -19.77 5.30 -11.01
CA ASP A 20 -19.53 5.13 -12.46
C ASP A 20 -18.05 4.88 -12.77
N LEU A 21 -17.14 5.60 -12.10
CA LEU A 21 -15.70 5.37 -12.21
C LEU A 21 -15.29 4.00 -11.67
N PHE A 22 -15.87 3.61 -10.53
CA PHE A 22 -15.61 2.30 -9.94
C PHE A 22 -16.02 1.16 -10.88
N ASP A 23 -17.21 1.23 -11.47
CA ASP A 23 -17.70 0.24 -12.43
C ASP A 23 -16.80 0.17 -13.68
N LYS A 24 -16.40 1.32 -14.20
CA LYS A 24 -15.47 1.42 -15.33
C LYS A 24 -14.10 0.80 -15.02
N TYR A 25 -13.53 1.12 -13.85
CA TYR A 25 -12.21 0.61 -13.44
C TYR A 25 -12.28 -0.88 -13.11
N SER A 26 -13.34 -1.34 -12.45
CA SER A 26 -13.58 -2.76 -12.17
C SER A 26 -13.58 -3.58 -13.46
N SER A 27 -14.39 -3.18 -14.44
CA SER A 27 -14.48 -3.88 -15.73
C SER A 27 -13.13 -3.98 -16.47
N LYS A 28 -12.30 -2.93 -16.41
CA LYS A 28 -10.96 -2.94 -17.05
C LYS A 28 -9.95 -3.78 -16.28
N ARG A 29 -10.11 -3.90 -14.96
CA ARG A 29 -9.23 -4.65 -14.06
C ARG A 29 -9.56 -6.15 -14.03
N ASP A 30 -10.77 -6.57 -14.39
CA ASP A 30 -11.29 -7.94 -14.16
C ASP A 30 -10.36 -9.03 -14.67
N THR A 31 -9.77 -8.87 -15.84
CA THR A 31 -8.82 -9.86 -16.38
C THR A 31 -7.63 -10.05 -15.46
N TRP A 32 -7.01 -8.95 -15.00
CA TRP A 32 -5.89 -9.02 -14.07
C TRP A 32 -6.31 -9.58 -12.70
N ALA A 33 -7.45 -9.13 -12.17
CA ALA A 33 -7.97 -9.58 -10.89
C ALA A 33 -8.24 -11.09 -10.87
N ASN A 34 -8.78 -11.65 -11.97
CA ASN A 34 -8.99 -13.08 -12.11
C ASN A 34 -7.66 -13.83 -12.17
N GLN A 35 -6.66 -13.29 -12.88
CA GLN A 35 -5.32 -13.87 -12.92
C GLN A 35 -4.65 -13.83 -11.54
N ALA A 36 -4.72 -12.72 -10.83
CA ALA A 36 -4.14 -12.58 -9.49
C ALA A 36 -4.76 -13.58 -8.48
N LYS A 37 -6.07 -13.83 -8.57
CA LYS A 37 -6.74 -14.84 -7.74
C LYS A 37 -6.29 -16.25 -8.09
N GLU A 38 -6.22 -16.55 -9.37
CA GLU A 38 -5.71 -17.82 -9.82
C GLU A 38 -4.28 -18.06 -9.34
N ASP A 39 -3.41 -17.04 -9.39
CA ASP A 39 -2.04 -17.11 -8.90
C ASP A 39 -1.97 -17.33 -7.38
N LYS A 40 -2.86 -16.68 -6.62
CA LYS A 40 -3.02 -16.90 -5.19
C LYS A 40 -3.44 -18.34 -4.85
N GLU A 41 -4.44 -18.87 -5.57
CA GLU A 41 -4.86 -20.26 -5.43
C GLU A 41 -3.72 -21.22 -5.81
N PHE A 42 -2.98 -20.91 -6.86
CA PHE A 42 -1.86 -21.70 -7.34
C PHE A 42 -0.74 -21.83 -6.30
N ARG A 43 -0.41 -20.69 -5.62
CA ARG A 43 0.52 -20.69 -4.49
C ARG A 43 0.04 -21.55 -3.33
N LEU A 44 -1.28 -21.55 -3.05
CA LEU A 44 -1.87 -22.36 -1.97
C LEU A 44 -1.95 -23.85 -2.30
N GLY A 45 -1.47 -24.27 -3.47
CA GLY A 45 -1.46 -25.68 -3.90
C GLY A 45 -2.73 -26.12 -4.62
N ARG A 46 -3.65 -25.22 -4.94
CA ARG A 46 -4.84 -25.50 -5.72
C ARG A 46 -4.56 -25.33 -7.20
N GLN A 47 -3.75 -26.22 -7.72
CA GLN A 47 -3.12 -26.09 -9.04
C GLN A 47 -3.86 -26.85 -10.15
N TRP A 48 -4.92 -27.59 -9.82
CA TRP A 48 -5.76 -28.30 -10.78
C TRP A 48 -7.14 -27.67 -10.85
N SER A 49 -7.62 -27.37 -12.05
CA SER A 49 -9.03 -26.99 -12.25
C SER A 49 -9.97 -28.17 -11.99
N ALA A 50 -11.25 -27.91 -11.71
CA ALA A 50 -12.25 -28.95 -11.52
C ALA A 50 -12.35 -29.89 -12.75
N GLU A 51 -12.30 -29.33 -13.96
CA GLU A 51 -12.30 -30.09 -15.21
C GLU A 51 -11.07 -30.98 -15.36
N GLN A 52 -9.87 -30.46 -15.06
CA GLN A 52 -8.63 -31.22 -15.10
C GLN A 52 -8.65 -32.37 -14.09
N ARG A 53 -9.13 -32.12 -12.86
CA ARG A 53 -9.28 -33.18 -11.84
C ARG A 53 -10.23 -34.29 -12.29
N ASN A 54 -11.39 -33.94 -12.84
CA ASN A 54 -12.35 -34.89 -13.35
C ASN A 54 -11.77 -35.69 -14.52
N THR A 55 -11.05 -35.05 -15.43
CA THR A 55 -10.37 -35.71 -16.54
C THR A 55 -9.29 -36.68 -16.06
N LEU A 56 -8.49 -36.31 -15.07
CA LEU A 56 -7.48 -37.19 -14.48
C LEU A 56 -8.14 -38.39 -13.78
N LYS A 57 -9.17 -38.14 -12.96
CA LYS A 57 -9.93 -39.22 -12.28
C LYS A 57 -10.56 -40.20 -13.28
N SER A 58 -11.15 -39.71 -14.37
CA SER A 58 -11.73 -40.61 -15.42
C SER A 58 -10.68 -41.46 -16.11
N ARG A 59 -9.42 -41.04 -16.15
CA ARG A 59 -8.29 -41.78 -16.69
C ARG A 59 -7.59 -42.66 -15.65
N GLY A 60 -8.11 -42.76 -14.43
CA GLY A 60 -7.47 -43.49 -13.33
C GLY A 60 -6.17 -42.83 -12.83
N GLN A 61 -5.98 -41.54 -13.08
CA GLN A 61 -4.80 -40.79 -12.68
C GLN A 61 -5.13 -39.93 -11.44
N ALA A 62 -4.24 -39.95 -10.45
CA ALA A 62 -4.39 -39.10 -9.28
C ALA A 62 -3.96 -37.64 -9.59
N PRO A 63 -4.77 -36.63 -9.24
CA PRO A 63 -4.40 -35.22 -9.40
C PRO A 63 -3.41 -34.79 -8.31
N ILE A 64 -2.14 -35.15 -8.48
CA ILE A 64 -1.09 -34.87 -7.49
C ILE A 64 -0.54 -33.47 -7.69
N VAL A 65 -0.25 -32.79 -6.58
CA VAL A 65 0.38 -31.48 -6.56
C VAL A 65 1.70 -31.56 -5.80
N ILE A 66 2.79 -31.17 -6.46
CA ILE A 66 4.09 -30.95 -5.82
C ILE A 66 4.34 -29.44 -5.83
N ASN A 67 3.85 -28.75 -4.82
CA ASN A 67 3.90 -27.31 -4.77
C ASN A 67 5.34 -26.80 -4.55
N ARG A 68 6.00 -26.34 -5.62
CA ARG A 68 7.31 -25.68 -5.59
C ARG A 68 7.17 -24.16 -5.51
N VAL A 69 6.00 -23.63 -5.88
CA VAL A 69 5.72 -22.17 -5.88
C VAL A 69 5.76 -21.60 -4.48
N HIS A 70 5.11 -22.25 -3.52
CA HIS A 70 5.05 -21.76 -2.14
C HIS A 70 6.43 -21.57 -1.49
N PRO A 71 7.31 -22.59 -1.43
CA PRO A 71 8.63 -22.43 -0.82
C PRO A 71 9.52 -21.45 -1.58
N ALA A 72 9.41 -21.37 -2.90
CA ALA A 72 10.18 -20.43 -3.70
C ALA A 72 9.79 -18.96 -3.39
N VAL A 73 8.49 -18.66 -3.35
CA VAL A 73 7.99 -17.32 -2.96
C VAL A 73 8.36 -16.99 -1.52
N GLU A 74 8.25 -17.94 -0.57
CA GLU A 74 8.65 -17.70 0.83
C GLU A 74 10.15 -17.42 0.96
N SER A 75 11.00 -18.10 0.20
CA SER A 75 12.44 -17.85 0.19
C SER A 75 12.76 -16.46 -0.37
N ALA A 76 12.17 -16.09 -1.52
CA ALA A 76 12.34 -14.77 -2.11
C ALA A 76 11.85 -13.65 -1.18
N LYS A 77 10.68 -13.83 -0.56
CA LYS A 77 10.15 -12.91 0.44
C LYS A 77 11.08 -12.78 1.65
N ALA A 78 11.61 -13.89 2.17
CA ALA A 78 12.53 -13.88 3.30
C ALA A 78 13.81 -13.09 2.98
N MET A 79 14.36 -13.22 1.77
CA MET A 79 15.53 -12.45 1.32
C MET A 79 15.23 -10.96 1.30
N LEU A 80 14.16 -10.52 0.64
CA LEU A 80 13.81 -9.10 0.55
C LEU A 80 13.44 -8.46 1.89
N THR A 81 12.89 -9.24 2.83
CA THR A 81 12.45 -8.74 4.14
C THR A 81 13.40 -9.08 5.28
N SER A 82 14.59 -9.63 4.99
CA SER A 82 15.59 -10.01 6.00
C SER A 82 16.11 -8.80 6.76
N ASN A 83 16.39 -7.72 6.05
CA ASN A 83 16.91 -6.49 6.61
C ASN A 83 15.80 -5.51 6.95
N ARG A 84 15.90 -4.87 8.12
CA ARG A 84 15.01 -3.77 8.48
C ARG A 84 15.39 -2.55 7.61
N PRO A 85 14.46 -1.92 6.89
CA PRO A 85 14.75 -0.67 6.22
C PRO A 85 15.12 0.41 7.23
N SER A 86 16.18 1.18 6.94
CA SER A 86 16.58 2.31 7.76
C SER A 86 16.21 3.60 7.02
N PHE A 87 15.54 4.50 7.74
CA PHE A 87 15.13 5.79 7.21
C PHE A 87 16.08 6.87 7.72
N ARG A 88 16.63 7.65 6.80
CA ARG A 88 17.54 8.75 7.15
C ARG A 88 17.20 9.98 6.33
N ALA A 89 16.84 11.06 7.01
CA ALA A 89 16.72 12.37 6.39
C ALA A 89 18.11 12.99 6.26
N ALA A 90 18.44 13.48 5.07
CA ALA A 90 19.68 14.22 4.83
C ALA A 90 19.40 15.72 4.93
N PRO A 91 20.23 16.51 5.62
CA PRO A 91 20.08 17.95 5.66
C PRO A 91 20.34 18.54 4.28
N ARG A 92 19.62 19.60 3.92
CA ARG A 92 19.85 20.34 2.68
C ARG A 92 20.93 21.41 2.86
N GLU A 93 20.97 22.02 4.03
CA GLU A 93 21.93 23.02 4.46
C GLU A 93 22.48 22.66 5.83
N ASP A 94 23.64 23.25 6.22
CA ASP A 94 24.26 22.97 7.53
C ASP A 94 23.37 23.34 8.73
N SER A 95 22.50 24.34 8.59
CA SER A 95 21.50 24.74 9.59
C SER A 95 20.46 23.64 9.88
N ASP A 96 20.22 22.75 8.91
CA ASP A 96 19.14 21.78 8.95
C ASP A 96 19.51 20.46 9.63
N ASN A 97 20.76 20.31 10.10
CA ASN A 97 21.27 19.08 10.70
C ASN A 97 20.40 18.58 11.88
N LYS A 98 19.95 19.47 12.75
CA LYS A 98 19.08 19.12 13.88
C LYS A 98 17.71 18.68 13.42
N VAL A 99 17.14 19.36 12.42
CA VAL A 99 15.84 19.01 11.84
C VAL A 99 15.92 17.64 11.16
N ALA A 100 16.97 17.38 10.39
CA ALA A 100 17.19 16.09 9.73
C ALA A 100 17.33 14.92 10.72
N GLN A 101 17.97 15.15 11.89
CA GLN A 101 18.04 14.14 12.95
C GLN A 101 16.66 13.85 13.55
N VAL A 102 15.88 14.90 13.85
CA VAL A 102 14.50 14.75 14.37
C VAL A 102 13.61 14.02 13.36
N MET A 103 13.70 14.38 12.07
CA MET A 103 12.95 13.73 11.02
C MET A 103 13.34 12.25 10.85
N SER A 104 14.62 11.91 10.96
CA SER A 104 15.07 10.51 10.93
C SER A 104 14.50 9.70 12.09
N ALA A 105 14.49 10.28 13.29
CA ALA A 105 13.91 9.66 14.48
C ALA A 105 12.38 9.49 14.33
N LEU A 106 11.69 10.49 13.78
CA LEU A 106 10.25 10.46 13.53
C LEU A 106 9.88 9.37 12.51
N LEU A 107 10.63 9.24 11.41
CA LEU A 107 10.40 8.19 10.42
C LEU A 107 10.60 6.79 11.01
N SER A 108 11.61 6.61 11.86
CA SER A 108 11.84 5.34 12.56
C SER A 108 10.72 5.02 13.55
N TYR A 109 10.25 6.03 14.28
CA TYR A 109 9.09 5.91 15.19
C TYR A 109 7.82 5.54 14.42
N MET A 110 7.54 6.21 13.29
CA MET A 110 6.40 5.93 12.43
C MET A 110 6.40 4.48 11.92
N TYR A 111 7.59 3.98 11.56
CA TYR A 111 7.77 2.59 11.15
C TYR A 111 7.43 1.61 12.28
N ASP A 112 7.87 1.89 13.50
CA ASP A 112 7.64 1.00 14.65
C ASP A 112 6.17 1.02 15.10
N ILE A 113 5.53 2.17 15.17
CA ILE A 113 4.13 2.30 15.59
C ILE A 113 3.15 1.69 14.58
N SER A 114 3.54 1.68 13.29
CA SER A 114 2.74 1.10 12.20
C SER A 114 2.92 -0.42 12.05
N ASP A 115 3.71 -1.09 12.90
CA ASP A 115 4.18 -2.47 12.65
C ASP A 115 4.71 -2.63 11.21
N GLY A 116 5.58 -1.70 10.82
CA GLY A 116 6.06 -1.57 9.45
C GLY A 116 6.71 -2.84 8.90
N ARG A 117 7.26 -3.69 9.78
CA ARG A 117 7.82 -4.97 9.37
C ARG A 117 6.74 -5.91 8.81
N SER A 118 5.61 -6.03 9.49
CA SER A 118 4.50 -6.87 9.04
C SER A 118 3.84 -6.31 7.79
N ALA A 119 3.60 -4.99 7.75
CA ALA A 119 2.99 -4.33 6.59
C ALA A 119 3.85 -4.48 5.32
N ILE A 120 5.17 -4.24 5.40
CA ILE A 120 6.08 -4.42 4.26
C ILE A 120 6.14 -5.90 3.85
N ARG A 121 6.23 -6.81 4.83
CA ARG A 121 6.27 -8.25 4.54
C ARG A 121 5.02 -8.73 3.80
N GLN A 122 3.85 -8.22 4.16
CA GLN A 122 2.60 -8.54 3.48
C GLN A 122 2.56 -7.92 2.08
N ALA A 123 2.94 -6.66 1.93
CA ALA A 123 3.00 -6.02 0.62
C ALA A 123 4.03 -6.67 -0.32
N VAL A 124 5.16 -7.18 0.20
CA VAL A 124 6.13 -7.99 -0.57
C VAL A 124 5.54 -9.36 -0.95
N ASP A 125 4.72 -9.94 -0.09
CA ASP A 125 3.99 -11.17 -0.42
C ASP A 125 3.07 -10.96 -1.62
N ASP A 126 2.27 -9.92 -1.58
CA ASP A 126 1.36 -9.54 -2.66
C ASP A 126 2.11 -9.16 -3.95
N TYR A 127 3.27 -8.53 -3.83
CA TYR A 127 4.19 -8.25 -4.94
C TYR A 127 4.57 -9.51 -5.71
N PHE A 128 4.96 -10.59 -5.03
CA PHE A 128 5.31 -11.85 -5.68
C PHE A 128 4.11 -12.60 -6.23
N VAL A 129 3.01 -12.61 -5.48
CA VAL A 129 1.84 -13.45 -5.79
C VAL A 129 0.88 -12.80 -6.77
N MET A 130 0.63 -11.49 -6.62
CA MET A 130 -0.32 -10.73 -7.44
C MET A 130 0.34 -9.74 -8.40
N GLY A 131 1.67 -9.59 -8.29
CA GLY A 131 2.47 -8.67 -9.12
C GLY A 131 2.55 -7.25 -8.58
N VAL A 132 1.74 -6.88 -7.60
CA VAL A 132 1.77 -5.57 -6.94
C VAL A 132 1.39 -5.71 -5.48
N GLY A 133 2.13 -5.02 -4.62
CA GLY A 133 1.76 -4.79 -3.22
C GLY A 133 1.52 -3.31 -2.99
N TYR A 134 0.67 -2.96 -2.05
CA TYR A 134 0.34 -1.57 -1.73
C TYR A 134 0.61 -1.27 -0.27
N LEU A 135 1.19 -0.09 -0.03
CA LEU A 135 1.25 0.54 1.28
C LEU A 135 0.41 1.81 1.26
N HIS A 136 -0.49 1.95 2.20
CA HIS A 136 -1.34 3.12 2.35
C HIS A 136 -0.91 3.92 3.59
N VAL A 137 -0.54 5.19 3.36
CA VAL A 137 -0.17 6.14 4.42
C VAL A 137 -1.41 6.93 4.81
N TYR A 138 -1.73 6.97 6.10
CA TYR A 138 -2.92 7.67 6.61
C TYR A 138 -2.64 8.25 7.99
N GLN A 139 -3.49 9.16 8.41
CA GLN A 139 -3.50 9.69 9.76
C GLN A 139 -4.59 8.98 10.56
N ASP A 140 -4.19 8.28 11.63
CA ASP A 140 -5.13 7.71 12.59
C ASP A 140 -5.48 8.76 13.66
N PRO A 141 -6.72 9.27 13.69
CA PRO A 141 -7.10 10.33 14.60
C PRO A 141 -7.24 9.86 16.06
N MET A 142 -7.23 8.55 16.32
CA MET A 142 -7.42 8.00 17.66
C MET A 142 -6.10 7.82 18.41
N MET A 143 -4.98 7.82 17.70
CA MET A 143 -3.66 7.69 18.30
C MET A 143 -3.23 8.98 19.03
N ASP A 144 -2.23 8.88 19.90
CA ASP A 144 -1.72 9.97 20.74
C ASP A 144 -2.83 10.74 21.47
N MET A 145 -3.69 10.01 22.20
CA MET A 145 -4.80 10.58 22.99
C MET A 145 -5.75 11.47 22.15
N GLY A 146 -5.91 11.16 20.86
CA GLY A 146 -6.80 11.92 19.97
C GLY A 146 -6.14 13.07 19.22
N LYS A 147 -4.83 13.26 19.31
CA LYS A 147 -4.09 14.25 18.49
C LYS A 147 -3.89 13.74 17.07
N GLY A 148 -3.84 12.42 16.90
CA GLY A 148 -3.64 11.73 15.64
C GLY A 148 -2.18 11.55 15.27
N GLU A 149 -1.85 10.39 14.75
CA GLU A 149 -0.51 10.04 14.27
C GLU A 149 -0.55 9.57 12.83
N VAL A 150 0.56 9.74 12.12
CA VAL A 150 0.73 9.23 10.76
C VAL A 150 1.20 7.80 10.83
N CYS A 151 0.43 6.92 10.23
CA CYS A 151 0.68 5.48 10.17
C CYS A 151 0.61 4.98 8.73
N PHE A 152 1.11 3.78 8.50
CA PHE A 152 0.89 3.10 7.23
C PHE A 152 0.54 1.62 7.46
N HIS A 153 -0.22 1.06 6.55
CA HIS A 153 -0.57 -0.36 6.53
C HIS A 153 -0.56 -0.88 5.09
N ASP A 154 -0.52 -2.19 4.95
CA ASP A 154 -0.73 -2.87 3.68
C ASP A 154 -2.21 -2.82 3.26
N VAL A 155 -2.45 -2.82 1.96
CA VAL A 155 -3.79 -2.87 1.37
C VAL A 155 -3.83 -4.02 0.37
N ASP A 156 -4.87 -4.87 0.46
CA ASP A 156 -5.07 -5.95 -0.50
C ASP A 156 -5.18 -5.37 -1.92
N PRO A 157 -4.34 -5.79 -2.86
CA PRO A 157 -4.40 -5.32 -4.24
C PRO A 157 -5.76 -5.51 -4.91
N LEU A 158 -6.54 -6.47 -4.44
CA LEU A 158 -7.90 -6.69 -4.94
C LEU A 158 -8.92 -5.64 -4.48
N ASP A 159 -8.58 -4.82 -3.49
CA ASP A 159 -9.40 -3.71 -3.01
C ASP A 159 -9.06 -2.37 -3.70
N VAL A 160 -7.98 -2.33 -4.50
CA VAL A 160 -7.48 -1.10 -5.14
C VAL A 160 -7.89 -1.04 -6.61
N TYR A 161 -8.42 0.10 -7.02
CA TYR A 161 -8.89 0.40 -8.37
C TYR A 161 -8.19 1.66 -8.86
N VAL A 162 -7.28 1.51 -9.80
CA VAL A 162 -6.48 2.61 -10.36
C VAL A 162 -7.00 2.95 -11.75
N ASP A 163 -6.82 4.20 -12.16
CA ASP A 163 -7.10 4.63 -13.53
C ASP A 163 -6.36 3.73 -14.55
N PRO A 164 -7.07 3.03 -15.44
CA PRO A 164 -6.47 2.13 -16.43
C PRO A 164 -5.52 2.82 -17.40
N ASN A 165 -5.60 4.14 -17.54
CA ASN A 165 -4.74 4.92 -18.42
C ASN A 165 -3.40 5.29 -17.78
N SER A 166 -3.25 5.09 -16.47
CA SER A 166 -1.99 5.37 -15.78
C SER A 166 -0.84 4.52 -16.31
N ARG A 167 0.29 5.17 -16.55
CA ARG A 167 1.53 4.56 -17.06
C ARG A 167 2.71 4.77 -16.12
N HIS A 168 2.55 5.65 -15.15
CA HIS A 168 3.61 5.95 -14.20
C HIS A 168 3.67 4.89 -13.10
N ARG A 169 4.88 4.50 -12.69
CA ARG A 169 5.09 3.45 -11.68
C ARG A 169 4.46 3.79 -10.32
N LEU A 170 4.43 5.06 -9.95
CA LEU A 170 3.87 5.58 -8.69
C LEU A 170 2.47 6.21 -8.87
N PHE A 171 1.83 6.03 -10.03
CA PHE A 171 0.50 6.57 -10.36
C PHE A 171 0.39 8.10 -10.39
N ASP A 172 1.50 8.84 -10.59
CA ASP A 172 1.45 10.31 -10.61
C ASP A 172 0.59 10.87 -11.73
N ASP A 173 0.43 10.11 -12.81
CA ASP A 173 -0.40 10.41 -13.97
C ASP A 173 -1.84 9.90 -13.85
N ALA A 174 -2.18 9.17 -12.80
CA ALA A 174 -3.54 8.68 -12.59
C ALA A 174 -4.48 9.83 -12.25
N GLU A 175 -5.66 9.87 -12.89
CA GLU A 175 -6.69 10.84 -12.54
C GLU A 175 -7.39 10.50 -11.24
N ASN A 176 -7.66 9.21 -11.01
CA ASN A 176 -8.34 8.74 -9.81
C ASN A 176 -7.76 7.41 -9.33
N ILE A 177 -7.75 7.25 -8.01
CA ILE A 177 -7.49 5.97 -7.34
C ILE A 177 -8.65 5.74 -6.38
N ILE A 178 -9.23 4.55 -6.37
CA ILE A 178 -10.34 4.18 -5.49
C ILE A 178 -9.93 2.95 -4.68
N ILE A 179 -10.00 3.05 -3.37
CA ILE A 179 -9.88 1.92 -2.45
C ILE A 179 -11.29 1.53 -2.02
N SER A 180 -11.66 0.27 -2.23
CA SER A 180 -13.00 -0.21 -1.94
C SER A 180 -12.95 -1.37 -0.97
N LYS A 181 -13.61 -1.23 0.18
CA LYS A 181 -13.70 -2.27 1.23
C LYS A 181 -15.14 -2.59 1.58
N LEU A 182 -15.38 -3.85 1.92
CA LEU A 182 -16.65 -4.30 2.45
C LEU A 182 -16.64 -4.21 3.97
N PHE A 183 -17.70 -3.62 4.52
CA PHE A 183 -17.94 -3.52 5.96
C PHE A 183 -19.34 -4.06 6.30
N THR A 184 -19.51 -4.57 7.51
CA THR A 184 -20.86 -4.67 8.06
C THR A 184 -21.33 -3.27 8.45
N LYS A 185 -22.64 -3.00 8.41
CA LYS A 185 -23.18 -1.69 8.83
C LYS A 185 -22.71 -1.29 10.23
N ASP A 186 -22.60 -2.27 11.14
CA ASP A 186 -22.13 -2.01 12.50
C ASP A 186 -20.64 -1.65 12.57
N GLN A 187 -19.81 -2.28 11.74
CA GLN A 187 -18.39 -1.89 11.60
C GLN A 187 -18.26 -0.49 11.01
N ALA A 188 -19.03 -0.19 9.96
CA ALA A 188 -19.03 1.13 9.35
C ALA A 188 -19.48 2.23 10.33
N LYS A 189 -20.51 1.98 11.16
CA LYS A 189 -20.95 2.91 12.22
C LYS A 189 -19.87 3.14 13.29
N LYS A 190 -19.07 2.11 13.63
CA LYS A 190 -17.94 2.25 14.56
C LYS A 190 -16.78 3.06 13.97
N LEU A 191 -16.50 2.88 12.69
CA LEU A 191 -15.44 3.63 11.99
C LEU A 191 -15.83 5.10 11.79
N TRP A 192 -17.10 5.38 11.49
CA TRP A 192 -17.61 6.74 11.26
C TRP A 192 -18.80 7.07 12.17
N PRO A 193 -18.60 7.24 13.50
CA PRO A 193 -19.68 7.46 14.47
C PRO A 193 -20.53 8.69 14.15
N MET A 194 -19.92 9.76 13.65
CA MET A 194 -20.60 11.00 13.28
C MET A 194 -21.62 10.82 12.14
N TYR A 195 -21.45 9.79 11.32
CA TYR A 195 -22.28 9.49 10.15
C TYR A 195 -23.20 8.28 10.33
N SER A 196 -23.37 7.78 11.57
CA SER A 196 -24.13 6.56 11.88
C SER A 196 -25.54 6.55 11.26
N LYS A 197 -26.26 7.69 11.33
CA LYS A 197 -27.59 7.83 10.72
C LYS A 197 -27.57 7.76 9.19
N ALA A 198 -26.53 8.31 8.57
CA ALA A 198 -26.38 8.25 7.11
C ALA A 198 -26.06 6.83 6.64
N ILE A 199 -25.23 6.11 7.39
CA ILE A 199 -24.85 4.71 7.12
C ILE A 199 -26.04 3.77 7.30
N GLU A 200 -26.88 3.99 8.33
CA GLU A 200 -28.07 3.18 8.56
C GLU A 200 -29.06 3.27 7.41
N ASN A 201 -29.23 4.48 6.85
CA ASN A 201 -30.11 4.76 5.71
C ASN A 201 -29.44 4.57 4.35
N ALA A 202 -28.19 4.10 4.31
CA ALA A 202 -27.51 3.82 3.07
C ALA A 202 -28.07 2.55 2.44
N ALA A 203 -28.22 2.57 1.10
CA ALA A 203 -28.68 1.40 0.37
C ALA A 203 -27.67 0.26 0.51
N ASP A 204 -28.18 -0.92 0.82
CA ASP A 204 -27.37 -2.13 0.85
C ASP A 204 -27.03 -2.52 -0.58
N ASP A 205 -25.78 -2.81 -0.81
CA ASP A 205 -25.28 -3.30 -2.09
C ASP A 205 -25.47 -4.83 -2.22
N SER A 206 -26.42 -5.37 -1.45
CA SER A 206 -26.61 -6.81 -1.22
C SER A 206 -27.09 -7.60 -2.43
N GLY A 207 -27.34 -6.98 -3.58
CA GLY A 207 -28.05 -7.69 -4.63
C GLY A 207 -27.36 -7.88 -5.97
N THR A 208 -26.50 -6.97 -6.44
CA THR A 208 -26.15 -6.99 -7.85
C THR A 208 -24.68 -6.63 -8.19
N ARG A 209 -23.95 -6.01 -7.28
CA ARG A 209 -22.54 -5.61 -7.51
C ARG A 209 -21.53 -6.38 -6.64
N PHE A 210 -21.99 -7.41 -5.96
CA PHE A 210 -21.10 -8.37 -5.34
C PHE A 210 -20.48 -9.23 -6.43
N ASP A 211 -19.51 -8.69 -7.08
CA ASP A 211 -18.48 -9.53 -7.61
C ASP A 211 -17.70 -10.05 -6.41
N PHE A 212 -18.20 -11.18 -5.89
CA PHE A 212 -17.53 -11.95 -4.86
C PHE A 212 -16.20 -12.43 -5.41
N ASN A 213 -15.33 -11.51 -5.58
CA ASN A 213 -13.93 -11.75 -5.79
C ASN A 213 -13.25 -12.22 -4.50
N ALA A 214 -14.03 -12.50 -3.47
CA ALA A 214 -13.52 -13.27 -2.37
C ALA A 214 -13.26 -14.72 -2.83
N PRO A 215 -12.06 -15.23 -2.63
CA PRO A 215 -11.72 -16.63 -3.00
C PRO A 215 -12.59 -17.69 -2.34
N SER A 216 -13.44 -17.29 -1.39
CA SER A 216 -14.21 -18.16 -0.51
C SER A 216 -15.58 -18.60 -1.02
N THR A 217 -16.13 -18.00 -2.09
CA THR A 217 -17.55 -18.21 -2.42
C THR A 217 -17.86 -19.27 -3.47
N LYS A 218 -16.88 -19.90 -4.08
CA LYS A 218 -17.08 -21.06 -4.98
C LYS A 218 -16.10 -22.17 -4.67
N ARG A 219 -16.13 -22.66 -3.44
CA ARG A 219 -15.56 -23.96 -3.11
C ARG A 219 -16.68 -24.95 -2.99
N GLU A 220 -17.03 -25.55 -4.09
CA GLU A 220 -17.66 -26.83 -4.06
C GLU A 220 -16.63 -27.85 -3.57
N ASP A 221 -16.87 -28.36 -2.36
CA ASP A 221 -16.65 -29.71 -1.90
C ASP A 221 -15.40 -30.44 -2.40
N ASP A 222 -14.23 -29.99 -2.03
CA ASP A 222 -13.03 -30.82 -2.06
C ASP A 222 -12.51 -30.95 -0.61
N GLY A 223 -13.03 -31.90 0.11
CA GLY A 223 -12.72 -32.42 1.45
C GLY A 223 -11.34 -32.26 2.07
N GLU A 224 -10.49 -31.38 1.57
CA GLU A 224 -9.14 -31.14 2.06
C GLU A 224 -8.95 -29.66 2.38
N VAL A 225 -8.84 -29.40 3.68
CA VAL A 225 -8.62 -28.10 4.30
C VAL A 225 -9.81 -27.14 4.24
N GLN A 226 -10.69 -27.31 5.20
CA GLN A 226 -11.68 -26.31 5.57
C GLN A 226 -10.97 -25.04 6.04
N PHE A 227 -10.79 -24.08 5.14
CA PHE A 227 -10.76 -22.69 5.58
C PHE A 227 -12.19 -22.35 6.06
N PRO A 228 -12.35 -21.53 7.09
CA PRO A 228 -13.67 -21.21 7.57
C PRO A 228 -14.51 -20.67 6.41
N GLU A 229 -15.38 -21.52 5.89
CA GLU A 229 -16.35 -21.22 4.83
C GLU A 229 -17.35 -20.12 5.27
N ASP A 230 -17.30 -19.77 6.53
CA ASP A 230 -18.28 -18.95 7.21
C ASP A 230 -18.13 -17.44 6.96
N VAL A 231 -17.07 -16.98 6.34
CA VAL A 231 -16.93 -15.55 6.01
C VAL A 231 -17.90 -15.15 4.88
N GLY A 232 -18.33 -16.11 4.03
CA GLY A 232 -19.31 -15.88 2.97
C GLY A 232 -20.77 -16.24 3.33
N ARG A 233 -20.97 -16.96 4.44
CA ARG A 233 -22.28 -17.44 4.90
C ARG A 233 -22.76 -16.79 6.21
N LEU A 234 -22.25 -15.65 6.59
CA LEU A 234 -22.88 -14.80 7.58
C LEU A 234 -24.16 -14.21 6.93
N ASN A 235 -25.05 -15.14 6.57
CA ASN A 235 -26.41 -14.85 6.13
C ASN A 235 -27.08 -13.98 7.19
N ASN A 236 -27.53 -12.82 6.81
CA ASN A 236 -28.24 -11.76 7.53
C ASN A 236 -27.42 -10.62 8.11
N GLN A 237 -26.16 -10.46 7.81
CA GLN A 237 -25.51 -9.17 8.08
C GLN A 237 -25.59 -8.30 6.83
N ASP A 238 -26.16 -7.12 6.99
CA ASP A 238 -26.22 -6.11 5.93
C ASP A 238 -24.80 -5.60 5.67
N TYR A 239 -24.19 -6.08 4.58
CA TYR A 239 -22.88 -5.59 4.13
C TYR A 239 -23.09 -4.31 3.34
N ILE A 240 -22.17 -3.38 3.55
CA ILE A 240 -22.12 -2.12 2.82
C ILE A 240 -20.70 -1.90 2.30
N ARG A 241 -20.58 -1.43 1.07
CA ARG A 241 -19.30 -1.14 0.47
C ARG A 241 -18.90 0.31 0.75
N GLY A 242 -17.70 0.49 1.27
CA GLY A 242 -17.06 1.79 1.41
C GLY A 242 -16.13 2.06 0.24
N TYR A 243 -16.08 3.31 -0.21
CA TYR A 243 -15.22 3.78 -1.27
C TYR A 243 -14.43 4.98 -0.77
N GLU A 244 -13.11 4.90 -0.86
CA GLU A 244 -12.20 6.02 -0.64
C GLU A 244 -11.61 6.40 -1.99
N ARG A 245 -12.08 7.51 -2.56
CA ARG A 245 -11.60 8.04 -3.83
C ARG A 245 -10.57 9.12 -3.59
N TYR A 246 -9.45 9.02 -4.26
CA TYR A 246 -8.36 9.98 -4.28
C TYR A 246 -8.22 10.55 -5.69
N TYR A 247 -8.14 11.88 -5.82
CA TYR A 247 -7.91 12.56 -7.09
C TYR A 247 -7.22 13.89 -6.89
N LYS A 248 -6.49 14.35 -7.91
CA LYS A 248 -5.72 15.59 -7.85
C LYS A 248 -6.62 16.79 -8.17
N VAL A 249 -6.50 17.85 -7.38
CA VAL A 249 -7.21 19.13 -7.57
C VAL A 249 -6.21 20.27 -7.50
N ASP A 250 -6.46 21.30 -8.32
CA ASP A 250 -5.66 22.53 -8.27
C ASP A 250 -6.09 23.36 -7.08
N VAL A 251 -5.15 23.66 -6.18
CA VAL A 251 -5.36 24.48 -4.98
C VAL A 251 -4.48 25.71 -5.09
N THR A 252 -5.10 26.86 -4.88
CA THR A 252 -4.38 28.14 -4.81
C THR A 252 -3.84 28.32 -3.41
N GLU A 253 -2.53 28.51 -3.30
CA GLU A 253 -1.81 28.83 -2.08
C GLU A 253 -1.06 30.15 -2.25
N TYR A 254 -0.76 30.79 -1.14
CA TYR A 254 -0.06 32.06 -1.09
C TYR A 254 1.26 31.87 -0.38
N ARG A 255 2.36 32.08 -1.10
CA ARG A 255 3.70 32.13 -0.52
C ARG A 255 3.95 33.54 -0.04
N THR A 256 4.25 33.70 1.23
CA THR A 256 4.61 34.95 1.85
C THR A 256 6.09 34.95 2.24
N PHE A 257 6.79 36.03 2.00
CA PHE A 257 8.16 36.24 2.44
C PHE A 257 8.26 37.57 3.16
N GLU A 258 8.59 37.52 4.45
CA GLU A 258 8.76 38.72 5.31
C GLU A 258 10.21 39.22 5.23
N LYS A 259 10.45 40.37 4.62
CA LYS A 259 11.80 40.94 4.46
C LYS A 259 12.47 41.27 5.79
N PHE A 260 11.67 41.69 6.77
CA PHE A 260 12.16 42.09 8.08
C PHE A 260 12.54 40.95 9.02
N SER A 261 11.93 39.79 8.86
CA SER A 261 12.21 38.59 9.69
C SER A 261 12.93 37.48 8.92
N GLY A 262 12.91 37.53 7.56
CA GLY A 262 13.39 36.48 6.70
C GLY A 262 12.48 35.21 6.68
N LYS A 263 11.29 35.29 7.29
CA LYS A 263 10.37 34.18 7.41
C LYS A 263 9.62 33.94 6.10
N GLU A 264 9.58 32.71 5.69
CA GLU A 264 8.83 32.24 4.53
C GLU A 264 7.74 31.29 4.99
N GLU A 265 6.50 31.53 4.57
CA GLU A 265 5.37 30.66 4.87
C GLU A 265 4.54 30.40 3.62
N LEU A 266 3.95 29.22 3.56
CA LEU A 266 2.98 28.85 2.55
C LEU A 266 1.61 28.73 3.21
N LEU A 267 0.67 29.55 2.76
CA LEU A 267 -0.65 29.69 3.38
C LEU A 267 -1.73 29.22 2.41
N ASP A 268 -2.71 28.50 2.91
CA ASP A 268 -3.95 28.26 2.19
C ASP A 268 -4.82 29.54 2.19
N LYS A 269 -5.91 29.53 1.46
CA LYS A 269 -6.77 30.71 1.29
C LYS A 269 -7.35 31.23 2.62
N ASP A 270 -7.68 30.33 3.55
CA ASP A 270 -8.28 30.71 4.83
C ASP A 270 -7.19 31.25 5.76
N ALA A 271 -6.06 30.56 5.90
CA ALA A 271 -4.91 31.01 6.64
C ALA A 271 -4.32 32.34 6.10
N TYR A 272 -4.39 32.54 4.78
CA TYR A 272 -3.99 33.80 4.15
C TYR A 272 -4.86 34.97 4.58
N ASN A 273 -6.18 34.82 4.64
CA ASN A 273 -7.06 35.85 5.11
C ASN A 273 -6.79 36.21 6.60
N ASP A 274 -6.56 35.17 7.42
CA ASP A 274 -6.18 35.38 8.83
C ASP A 274 -4.81 36.03 8.97
N TYR A 275 -3.86 35.70 8.10
CA TYR A 275 -2.53 36.29 8.05
C TYR A 275 -2.59 37.78 7.72
N LEU A 276 -3.37 38.17 6.73
CA LEU A 276 -3.55 39.62 6.37
C LEU A 276 -4.18 40.43 7.49
N ALA A 277 -4.99 39.82 8.34
CA ALA A 277 -5.66 40.48 9.46
C ALA A 277 -4.78 40.59 10.72
N LYS A 278 -3.61 39.93 10.74
CA LYS A 278 -2.70 39.99 11.90
C LYS A 278 -2.22 41.42 12.13
N PRO A 279 -2.17 41.91 13.40
CA PRO A 279 -1.59 43.20 13.72
C PRO A 279 -0.06 43.15 13.72
N ALA A 280 0.55 44.25 13.37
CA ALA A 280 1.97 44.55 13.53
C ALA A 280 2.16 45.98 13.98
N TRP A 281 3.30 46.30 14.53
CA TRP A 281 3.62 47.62 15.07
C TRP A 281 4.89 48.15 14.43
N ILE A 282 4.87 49.43 14.04
CA ILE A 282 6.05 50.14 13.56
C ILE A 282 6.49 51.13 14.64
N ILE A 283 7.76 51.02 15.07
CA ILE A 283 8.41 51.91 16.01
C ILE A 283 9.78 52.26 15.42
N GLN A 284 10.01 53.55 15.12
CA GLN A 284 11.28 54.01 14.52
C GLN A 284 11.75 53.16 13.31
N ASN A 285 10.87 52.84 12.38
CA ASN A 285 11.12 52.01 11.20
C ASN A 285 11.44 50.54 11.51
N GLN A 286 11.26 50.08 12.72
CA GLN A 286 11.33 48.65 13.06
C GLN A 286 9.94 48.06 13.11
N ILE A 287 9.77 46.92 12.43
CA ILE A 287 8.50 46.18 12.41
C ILE A 287 8.55 45.12 13.50
N ILE A 288 7.57 45.12 14.37
CA ILE A 288 7.45 44.15 15.48
C ILE A 288 6.10 43.46 15.36
N THR A 289 6.13 42.14 15.47
CA THR A 289 4.95 41.27 15.24
C THR A 289 4.30 40.80 16.54
N VAL A 290 4.96 41.01 17.69
CA VAL A 290 4.45 40.62 19.02
C VAL A 290 4.13 41.87 19.80
N GLU A 291 2.91 41.95 20.32
CA GLU A 291 2.41 43.14 21.03
C GLU A 291 3.22 43.50 22.29
N ASP A 292 3.54 42.46 23.10
CA ASP A 292 4.31 42.66 24.33
C ASP A 292 5.72 43.20 24.07
N ASP A 293 6.36 42.70 22.98
CA ASP A 293 7.68 43.18 22.56
C ASP A 293 7.60 44.61 22.04
N ALA A 294 6.56 44.97 21.30
CA ALA A 294 6.32 46.31 20.81
C ALA A 294 6.11 47.29 21.99
N ILE A 295 5.29 46.93 22.97
CA ILE A 295 5.05 47.73 24.16
C ILE A 295 6.34 47.89 24.99
N SER A 296 7.11 46.84 25.15
CA SER A 296 8.39 46.84 25.88
C SER A 296 9.40 47.77 25.22
N LEU A 297 9.59 47.63 23.90
CA LEU A 297 10.50 48.48 23.13
C LEU A 297 10.05 49.95 23.16
N TYR A 298 8.76 50.22 22.99
CA TYR A 298 8.21 51.58 23.07
C TYR A 298 8.51 52.22 24.40
N LYS A 299 8.26 51.53 25.53
CA LYS A 299 8.59 52.04 26.88
C LYS A 299 10.08 52.33 27.05
N GLN A 300 10.96 51.47 26.57
CA GLN A 300 12.41 51.67 26.62
C GLN A 300 12.84 52.91 25.81
N LEU A 301 12.30 53.06 24.60
CA LEU A 301 12.63 54.18 23.74
C LEU A 301 12.10 55.50 24.30
N VAL A 302 10.89 55.53 24.86
CA VAL A 302 10.34 56.70 25.55
C VAL A 302 11.17 57.09 26.77
N ALA A 303 11.61 56.12 27.59
CA ALA A 303 12.50 56.36 28.71
C ALA A 303 13.85 56.94 28.25
N LYS A 304 14.45 56.40 27.21
CA LYS A 304 15.70 56.89 26.60
C LYS A 304 15.54 58.30 25.99
N ARG A 305 14.42 58.57 25.32
CA ARG A 305 14.07 59.89 24.81
C ARG A 305 14.05 60.91 25.95
N ARG A 306 13.41 60.61 27.08
CA ARG A 306 13.33 61.47 28.27
C ARG A 306 14.70 61.76 28.86
N GLU A 307 15.60 60.76 28.89
CA GLU A 307 16.97 60.90 29.34
C GLU A 307 17.76 61.91 28.45
N ILE A 308 17.65 61.72 27.11
CA ILE A 308 18.28 62.59 26.10
C ILE A 308 17.73 64.05 26.23
N MET A 309 16.41 64.18 26.41
CA MET A 309 15.80 65.49 26.60
C MET A 309 16.32 66.21 27.88
N LEU A 310 16.49 65.49 28.98
CA LEU A 310 17.05 66.03 30.22
C LEU A 310 18.50 66.43 30.02
N GLN A 311 19.35 65.62 29.41
CA GLN A 311 20.74 65.95 29.11
C GLN A 311 20.85 67.20 28.22
N LYS A 312 20.04 67.32 27.18
CA LYS A 312 20.03 68.45 26.27
C LYS A 312 19.47 69.70 26.91
N GLY A 313 18.49 69.59 27.79
CA GLY A 313 17.98 70.63 28.61
C GLY A 313 19.05 71.20 29.55
N GLU A 314 19.85 70.35 30.19
CA GLU A 314 21.00 70.77 31.01
C GLU A 314 22.07 71.52 30.21
N GLU A 315 22.43 70.98 29.00
CA GLU A 315 23.38 71.64 28.09
C GLU A 315 22.91 73.06 27.69
N LEU A 316 21.62 73.19 27.36
CA LEU A 316 21.04 74.53 27.00
C LEU A 316 20.98 75.47 28.17
N LEU A 317 20.75 75.04 29.40
CA LEU A 317 20.85 75.82 30.61
C LEU A 317 22.28 76.33 30.84
N TYR A 318 23.31 75.48 30.61
CA TYR A 318 24.71 75.87 30.64
C TYR A 318 25.06 76.91 29.56
N ALA A 319 24.39 76.88 28.41
CA ALA A 319 24.53 77.81 27.30
C ALA A 319 23.80 79.16 27.55
N GLY A 320 23.09 79.35 28.68
CA GLY A 320 22.47 80.57 29.07
C GLY A 320 21.00 80.75 28.66
N TYR A 321 20.32 79.73 28.27
CA TYR A 321 18.88 79.79 27.97
C TYR A 321 18.05 79.72 29.24
N THR A 322 16.85 80.34 29.22
CA THR A 322 15.90 80.20 30.32
C THR A 322 15.36 78.81 30.47
N PRO A 323 14.99 78.34 31.67
CA PRO A 323 14.49 76.99 31.87
C PRO A 323 13.34 76.57 30.92
N GLU A 324 12.37 77.44 30.73
CA GLU A 324 11.24 77.26 29.83
C GLU A 324 11.66 77.25 28.34
N GLY A 325 12.69 78.02 27.99
CA GLY A 325 13.26 78.07 26.64
C GLY A 325 14.06 76.81 26.31
N ALA A 326 14.87 76.37 27.29
CA ALA A 326 15.65 75.15 27.16
C ALA A 326 14.77 73.85 26.98
N GLU A 327 13.69 73.80 27.75
CA GLU A 327 12.73 72.66 27.65
C GLU A 327 12.02 72.66 26.30
N LYS A 328 11.51 73.77 25.80
CA LYS A 328 10.87 73.87 24.48
C LYS A 328 11.80 73.56 23.33
N ILE A 329 13.06 74.01 23.40
CA ILE A 329 14.04 73.64 22.35
C ILE A 329 14.40 72.18 22.41
N ALA A 330 14.64 71.61 23.61
CA ALA A 330 14.92 70.16 23.76
C ALA A 330 13.75 69.34 23.27
N GLU A 331 12.52 69.72 23.51
CA GLU A 331 11.31 69.03 23.03
C GLU A 331 11.17 69.12 21.52
N SER A 332 11.51 70.25 20.89
CA SER A 332 11.44 70.39 19.42
C SER A 332 12.57 69.69 18.65
N GLU A 333 13.75 69.51 19.28
CA GLU A 333 14.92 68.90 18.63
C GLU A 333 15.00 67.40 18.83
N VAL A 334 14.34 66.81 19.84
CA VAL A 334 14.29 65.37 20.05
C VAL A 334 13.00 64.80 19.48
N PRO A 335 13.07 64.02 18.40
CA PRO A 335 11.87 63.56 17.69
C PRO A 335 10.96 62.76 18.60
N GLU A 336 9.66 62.86 18.35
CA GLU A 336 8.66 62.09 19.05
C GLU A 336 8.77 60.62 18.65
N ILE A 337 8.56 59.73 19.60
CA ILE A 337 8.52 58.29 19.35
C ILE A 337 7.06 57.92 19.20
N GLU A 338 6.70 57.59 17.98
CA GLU A 338 5.37 57.12 17.65
C GLU A 338 5.37 55.61 17.54
N MET A 339 4.35 54.99 18.10
CA MET A 339 4.02 53.57 17.88
C MET A 339 2.76 53.52 17.02
N GLN A 340 2.91 53.04 15.80
CA GLN A 340 1.81 52.92 14.86
C GLN A 340 1.43 51.43 14.74
N GLN A 341 0.16 51.11 15.01
CA GLN A 341 -0.38 49.79 14.74
C GLN A 341 -0.84 49.74 13.29
N ILE A 342 -0.39 48.72 12.58
CA ILE A 342 -0.74 48.44 11.20
C ILE A 342 -1.16 46.95 11.06
N THR A 343 -1.65 46.58 9.90
CA THR A 343 -1.96 45.20 9.59
C THR A 343 -0.92 44.60 8.63
N TYR A 344 -0.84 43.26 8.58
CA TYR A 344 0.00 42.61 7.58
C TYR A 344 -0.43 42.96 6.15
N LYS A 345 -1.69 43.29 5.92
CA LYS A 345 -2.17 43.84 4.66
C LYS A 345 -1.44 45.11 4.27
N ASP A 346 -1.27 46.03 5.21
CA ASP A 346 -0.55 47.30 4.99
C ASP A 346 0.93 47.04 4.70
N LEU A 347 1.54 46.04 5.34
CA LEU A 347 2.93 45.60 5.07
C LEU A 347 3.11 45.02 3.67
N VAL A 348 2.12 44.30 3.15
CA VAL A 348 2.12 43.82 1.77
C VAL A 348 2.01 45.01 0.80
N GLU A 349 1.15 46.00 1.06
CA GLU A 349 1.01 47.20 0.24
C GLU A 349 2.28 48.06 0.26
N GLN A 350 3.00 48.10 1.37
CA GLN A 350 4.29 48.80 1.52
C GLN A 350 5.47 48.03 0.92
N GLY A 351 5.26 46.75 0.53
CA GLY A 351 6.29 45.89 -0.07
C GLY A 351 7.28 45.28 0.93
N GLU A 352 7.02 45.36 2.24
CA GLU A 352 7.81 44.72 3.30
C GLU A 352 7.53 43.19 3.40
N VAL A 353 6.38 42.78 2.92
CA VAL A 353 6.01 41.37 2.76
C VAL A 353 5.77 41.09 1.28
N GLU A 354 6.55 40.20 0.71
CA GLU A 354 6.34 39.73 -0.66
C GLU A 354 5.29 38.64 -0.67
N LEU A 355 4.34 38.74 -1.61
CA LEU A 355 3.25 37.83 -1.79
C LEU A 355 3.27 37.26 -3.20
N VAL A 356 3.31 35.91 -3.32
CA VAL A 356 3.22 35.21 -4.60
C VAL A 356 2.09 34.19 -4.52
N GLN A 357 1.13 34.33 -5.42
CA GLN A 357 0.07 33.34 -5.60
C GLN A 357 0.61 32.15 -6.40
N ILE A 358 0.48 30.96 -5.86
CA ILE A 358 0.96 29.71 -6.47
C ILE A 358 -0.22 28.74 -6.59
N THR A 359 -0.35 28.11 -7.74
CA THR A 359 -1.31 27.01 -7.92
C THR A 359 -0.56 25.67 -7.83
N ARG A 360 -0.93 24.83 -6.87
CA ARG A 360 -0.33 23.51 -6.67
C ARG A 360 -1.40 22.42 -6.79
N LYS A 361 -0.99 21.26 -7.31
CA LYS A 361 -1.86 20.08 -7.33
C LYS A 361 -1.79 19.40 -5.98
N LYS A 362 -2.93 19.27 -5.30
CA LYS A 362 -3.06 18.51 -4.06
C LYS A 362 -4.04 17.36 -4.23
N VAL A 363 -3.85 16.33 -3.43
CA VAL A 363 -4.73 15.17 -3.43
C VAL A 363 -5.98 15.48 -2.60
N LYS A 364 -7.15 15.24 -3.19
CA LYS A 364 -8.43 15.30 -2.49
C LYS A 364 -8.92 13.89 -2.23
N GLN A 365 -9.24 13.60 -0.97
CA GLN A 365 -9.88 12.37 -0.51
C GLN A 365 -11.39 12.59 -0.43
N CYS A 366 -12.15 11.64 -0.97
CA CYS A 366 -13.60 11.60 -0.87
C CYS A 366 -14.02 10.23 -0.35
N VAL A 367 -14.79 10.18 0.75
CA VAL A 367 -15.25 8.94 1.37
C VAL A 367 -16.75 8.80 1.17
N ILE A 368 -17.13 7.65 0.62
CA ILE A 368 -18.52 7.27 0.31
C ILE A 368 -18.79 5.91 0.94
N VAL A 369 -19.96 5.73 1.54
CA VAL A 369 -20.40 4.44 2.06
C VAL A 369 -21.76 4.11 1.44
N GLY A 370 -21.81 3.01 0.69
CA GLY A 370 -22.96 2.70 -0.17
C GLY A 370 -23.24 3.83 -1.15
N ASN A 371 -24.40 4.42 -1.04
CA ASN A 371 -24.85 5.57 -1.85
C ASN A 371 -24.78 6.91 -1.10
N LYS A 372 -24.05 7.00 0.02
CA LYS A 372 -23.97 8.22 0.84
C LYS A 372 -22.56 8.77 0.85
N HIS A 373 -22.42 10.03 0.46
CA HIS A 373 -21.20 10.79 0.66
C HIS A 373 -21.06 11.14 2.14
N LEU A 374 -19.93 10.76 2.76
CA LEU A 374 -19.65 11.08 4.16
C LEU A 374 -18.91 12.42 4.25
N TYR A 375 -17.71 12.48 3.71
CA TYR A 375 -16.91 13.70 3.72
C TYR A 375 -15.93 13.76 2.54
N SER A 376 -15.44 14.96 2.28
CA SER A 376 -14.29 15.19 1.40
C SER A 376 -13.30 16.13 2.08
N ARG A 377 -12.01 15.85 1.94
CA ARG A 377 -10.94 16.69 2.47
C ARG A 377 -9.80 16.78 1.47
N ILE A 378 -9.07 17.90 1.50
CA ILE A 378 -7.84 18.08 0.75
C ILE A 378 -6.71 17.64 1.67
N LEU A 379 -5.86 16.73 1.18
CA LEU A 379 -4.68 16.28 1.90
C LEU A 379 -3.55 17.31 1.72
N PRO A 380 -2.62 17.41 2.67
CA PRO A 380 -1.49 18.33 2.55
C PRO A 380 -0.46 17.87 1.51
N THR A 381 -0.62 16.70 0.93
CA THR A 381 0.31 16.05 0.00
C THR A 381 -0.08 16.28 -1.46
N GLU A 382 0.92 16.31 -2.34
CA GLU A 382 0.76 16.35 -3.80
C GLU A 382 0.67 14.94 -4.40
N ASP A 383 1.31 13.97 -3.73
CA ASP A 383 1.34 12.59 -4.14
C ASP A 383 0.22 11.78 -3.48
N TYR A 384 -0.21 10.73 -4.17
CA TYR A 384 -1.21 9.83 -3.63
C TYR A 384 -0.70 9.12 -2.37
N PRO A 385 -1.55 8.96 -1.32
CA PRO A 385 -1.16 8.29 -0.09
C PRO A 385 -1.04 6.76 -0.24
N LEU A 386 -1.24 6.24 -1.44
CA LEU A 386 -1.12 4.84 -1.79
C LEU A 386 0.16 4.61 -2.59
N ILE A 387 1.10 3.88 -2.01
CA ILE A 387 2.42 3.63 -2.59
C ILE A 387 2.43 2.21 -3.18
N PRO A 388 2.49 2.05 -4.51
CA PRO A 388 2.57 0.75 -5.15
C PRO A 388 4.01 0.20 -5.15
N MET A 389 4.16 -1.07 -4.82
CA MET A 389 5.35 -1.86 -5.09
C MET A 389 5.03 -2.79 -6.26
N MET A 390 5.48 -2.42 -7.47
CA MET A 390 5.19 -3.18 -8.69
C MET A 390 6.35 -4.11 -9.05
N ASN A 391 6.02 -5.34 -9.39
CA ASN A 391 6.96 -6.34 -9.89
C ASN A 391 7.40 -5.97 -11.32
N VAL A 392 6.85 -6.58 -12.33
CA VAL A 392 7.17 -6.27 -13.73
C VAL A 392 6.23 -5.19 -14.24
N HIS A 393 6.68 -3.94 -14.16
CA HIS A 393 5.90 -2.79 -14.63
C HIS A 393 5.96 -2.69 -16.17
N THR A 394 4.86 -2.97 -16.83
CA THR A 394 4.71 -2.90 -18.30
C THR A 394 3.99 -1.64 -18.77
N ARG A 395 4.11 -0.53 -18.03
CA ARG A 395 3.41 0.74 -18.26
C ARG A 395 1.88 0.60 -18.20
N THR A 396 1.43 -0.28 -17.32
CA THR A 396 0.02 -0.44 -16.96
C THR A 396 -0.07 -0.56 -15.43
N PRO A 397 -1.17 -0.18 -14.79
CA PRO A 397 -1.33 -0.32 -13.36
C PRO A 397 -1.49 -1.79 -12.90
N TYR A 398 -1.50 -2.73 -13.83
CA TYR A 398 -1.76 -4.15 -13.61
C TYR A 398 -0.54 -5.00 -14.03
N PRO A 399 0.48 -5.11 -13.18
CA PRO A 399 1.70 -5.86 -13.49
C PRO A 399 1.50 -7.38 -13.45
N VAL A 400 2.44 -8.11 -14.03
CA VAL A 400 2.46 -9.58 -14.01
C VAL A 400 3.16 -10.06 -12.75
N SER A 401 2.67 -11.15 -12.14
CA SER A 401 3.25 -11.78 -10.96
C SER A 401 4.36 -12.77 -11.33
N ASP A 402 5.27 -13.03 -10.39
CA ASP A 402 6.29 -14.09 -10.54
C ASP A 402 5.64 -15.48 -10.57
N VAL A 403 4.57 -15.67 -9.80
CA VAL A 403 3.79 -16.91 -9.82
C VAL A 403 3.27 -17.20 -11.23
N ARG A 404 2.78 -16.18 -11.95
CA ARG A 404 2.32 -16.31 -13.33
C ARG A 404 3.42 -16.76 -14.28
N MET A 405 4.65 -16.27 -14.08
CA MET A 405 5.80 -16.63 -14.92
C MET A 405 6.18 -18.10 -14.77
N ILE A 406 6.14 -18.65 -13.57
CA ILE A 406 6.55 -20.02 -13.29
C ILE A 406 5.39 -21.04 -13.36
N LYS A 407 4.15 -20.57 -13.54
CA LYS A 407 2.94 -21.40 -13.54
C LYS A 407 3.04 -22.58 -14.51
N GLY A 408 3.49 -22.33 -15.75
CA GLY A 408 3.61 -23.37 -16.77
C GLY A 408 4.57 -24.50 -16.38
N LEU A 409 5.71 -24.16 -15.76
CA LEU A 409 6.67 -25.12 -15.25
C LEU A 409 6.08 -25.96 -14.10
N GLN A 410 5.36 -25.31 -13.21
CA GLN A 410 4.69 -25.99 -12.09
C GLN A 410 3.59 -26.95 -12.58
N GLU A 411 2.78 -26.55 -13.56
CA GLU A 411 1.79 -27.44 -14.17
C GLU A 411 2.44 -28.66 -14.84
N TYR A 412 3.58 -28.45 -15.50
CA TYR A 412 4.35 -29.53 -16.09
C TYR A 412 4.84 -30.53 -15.04
N ILE A 413 5.39 -30.08 -13.92
CA ILE A 413 5.82 -30.94 -12.80
C ILE A 413 4.66 -31.80 -12.29
N ASN A 414 3.49 -31.19 -12.06
CA ASN A 414 2.32 -31.88 -11.55
C ASN A 414 1.82 -32.94 -12.53
N LYS A 415 1.76 -32.63 -13.84
CA LYS A 415 1.38 -33.59 -14.90
C LYS A 415 2.35 -34.76 -14.97
N THR A 416 3.65 -34.46 -14.97
CA THR A 416 4.69 -35.51 -15.04
C THR A 416 4.62 -36.44 -13.83
N ARG A 417 4.43 -35.89 -12.63
CA ARG A 417 4.30 -36.69 -11.40
C ARG A 417 3.03 -37.53 -11.40
N SER A 418 1.91 -37.01 -11.86
CA SER A 418 0.66 -37.77 -12.00
C SER A 418 0.80 -38.92 -13.00
N LEU A 419 1.52 -38.71 -14.09
CA LEU A 419 1.82 -39.77 -15.07
C LEU A 419 2.74 -40.85 -14.49
N ILE A 420 3.80 -40.49 -13.79
CA ILE A 420 4.73 -41.41 -13.15
C ILE A 420 3.98 -42.32 -12.17
N ILE A 421 3.12 -41.77 -11.34
CA ILE A 421 2.37 -42.52 -10.33
C ILE A 421 1.30 -43.40 -11.00
N ALA A 422 0.60 -42.90 -12.02
CA ALA A 422 -0.35 -43.70 -12.78
C ALA A 422 0.33 -44.91 -13.45
N HIS A 423 1.53 -44.67 -14.03
CA HIS A 423 2.31 -45.75 -14.61
C HIS A 423 2.76 -46.76 -13.54
N ALA A 424 3.27 -46.32 -12.39
CA ALA A 424 3.67 -47.17 -11.28
C ALA A 424 2.50 -48.05 -10.80
N THR A 425 1.32 -47.44 -10.65
CA THR A 425 0.09 -48.18 -10.26
C THR A 425 -0.32 -49.22 -11.31
N THR A 426 -0.24 -48.86 -12.58
CA THR A 426 -0.59 -49.77 -13.68
C THR A 426 0.45 -50.90 -13.80
N SER A 427 1.73 -50.62 -13.57
CA SER A 427 2.81 -51.60 -13.63
C SER A 427 2.76 -52.62 -12.48
N THR A 428 2.33 -52.18 -11.29
CA THR A 428 2.14 -53.09 -10.14
C THR A 428 0.89 -53.92 -10.25
N ASN A 429 -0.15 -53.41 -10.93
CA ASN A 429 -1.40 -54.12 -11.20
C ASN A 429 -1.40 -54.63 -12.65
N THR A 430 -0.50 -55.54 -12.95
CA THR A 430 -0.36 -56.10 -14.31
C THR A 430 -1.65 -56.76 -14.76
N LYS A 431 -2.08 -56.43 -15.98
CA LYS A 431 -3.18 -57.13 -16.63
C LYS A 431 -2.72 -58.54 -17.02
N ILE A 432 -3.58 -59.51 -16.85
CA ILE A 432 -3.31 -60.91 -17.21
C ILE A 432 -4.23 -61.26 -18.37
N LEU A 433 -3.66 -61.80 -19.42
CA LEU A 433 -4.42 -62.39 -20.51
C LEU A 433 -4.69 -63.82 -20.12
N VAL A 434 -5.96 -64.11 -19.92
CA VAL A 434 -6.41 -65.51 -19.59
C VAL A 434 -7.12 -66.06 -20.80
N PRO A 435 -6.63 -67.19 -21.39
CA PRO A 435 -7.35 -67.86 -22.46
C PRO A 435 -8.71 -68.33 -21.95
N GLU A 436 -9.71 -68.26 -22.81
CA GLU A 436 -11.08 -68.62 -22.46
C GLU A 436 -11.15 -70.15 -22.16
N GLY A 437 -11.64 -70.54 -20.99
CA GLY A 437 -11.69 -71.89 -20.51
C GLY A 437 -10.45 -72.40 -19.76
N SER A 438 -9.34 -71.71 -19.77
CA SER A 438 -8.06 -72.16 -19.19
C SER A 438 -8.06 -72.25 -17.66
N VAL A 439 -8.80 -71.35 -16.96
CA VAL A 439 -8.89 -71.34 -15.50
C VAL A 439 -10.29 -70.91 -15.03
N ASP A 440 -10.68 -71.33 -13.82
CA ASP A 440 -11.86 -70.79 -13.18
C ASP A 440 -11.56 -69.36 -12.75
N MET A 441 -12.28 -68.39 -13.35
CA MET A 441 -12.04 -66.94 -13.13
C MET A 441 -12.20 -66.53 -11.67
N LYS A 442 -13.13 -67.13 -10.91
CA LYS A 442 -13.34 -66.82 -9.50
C LYS A 442 -12.16 -67.25 -8.63
N ASP A 443 -11.73 -68.46 -8.83
CA ASP A 443 -10.58 -69.07 -8.16
C ASP A 443 -9.29 -68.32 -8.52
N PHE A 444 -9.18 -67.88 -9.77
CA PHE A 444 -8.04 -67.13 -10.25
C PHE A 444 -7.96 -65.70 -9.61
N GLU A 445 -9.04 -64.98 -9.57
CA GLU A 445 -9.11 -63.65 -8.95
C GLU A 445 -8.78 -63.71 -7.46
N GLU A 446 -9.27 -64.74 -6.71
CA GLU A 446 -9.01 -64.90 -5.29
C GLU A 446 -7.56 -65.27 -4.98
N LYS A 447 -6.98 -66.18 -5.79
CA LYS A 447 -5.67 -66.78 -5.51
C LYS A 447 -4.49 -66.04 -6.14
N TRP A 448 -4.71 -65.30 -7.24
CA TRP A 448 -3.63 -64.64 -7.98
C TRP A 448 -2.78 -63.68 -7.13
N ALA A 449 -3.41 -62.94 -6.24
CA ALA A 449 -2.73 -61.98 -5.36
C ALA A 449 -2.09 -62.64 -4.12
N GLN A 450 -2.32 -63.94 -3.87
CA GLN A 450 -1.82 -64.63 -2.69
C GLN A 450 -0.44 -65.21 -2.93
N PRO A 451 0.58 -64.90 -2.17
CA PRO A 451 1.92 -65.44 -2.35
C PRO A 451 1.97 -66.94 -2.04
N GLY A 452 2.60 -67.75 -2.93
CA GLY A 452 2.86 -69.13 -2.70
C GLY A 452 1.69 -70.12 -2.99
N VAL A 453 0.60 -69.62 -3.55
CA VAL A 453 -0.57 -70.44 -3.89
C VAL A 453 -0.43 -71.00 -5.32
N ALA A 454 -0.72 -72.33 -5.49
CA ALA A 454 -0.78 -72.95 -6.79
C ALA A 454 -2.15 -72.74 -7.43
N ILE A 455 -2.16 -72.29 -8.68
CA ILE A 455 -3.37 -72.09 -9.50
C ILE A 455 -3.42 -73.14 -10.55
N PRO A 456 -4.42 -74.04 -10.53
CA PRO A 456 -4.59 -75.02 -11.57
C PRO A 456 -5.07 -74.39 -12.88
N TYR A 457 -4.55 -74.82 -14.03
CA TYR A 457 -4.99 -74.32 -15.34
C TYR A 457 -5.08 -75.52 -16.34
N ASP A 458 -5.90 -75.40 -17.37
CA ASP A 458 -5.98 -76.38 -18.43
C ASP A 458 -4.85 -76.16 -19.45
N PRO A 459 -3.93 -77.14 -19.63
CA PRO A 459 -2.81 -76.97 -20.52
C PRO A 459 -3.22 -77.00 -22.01
N THR A 460 -4.43 -77.40 -22.35
CA THR A 460 -4.94 -77.42 -23.74
C THR A 460 -5.30 -76.03 -24.24
N ASP A 461 -5.76 -75.17 -23.34
CA ASP A 461 -6.19 -73.80 -23.66
C ASP A 461 -5.07 -72.78 -23.46
N GLY A 462 -3.98 -73.18 -22.83
CA GLY A 462 -2.80 -72.32 -22.58
C GLY A 462 -2.76 -71.68 -21.19
N ALA A 463 -1.58 -71.31 -20.77
CA ALA A 463 -1.37 -70.64 -19.45
C ALA A 463 -1.72 -69.19 -19.47
N PRO A 464 -2.30 -68.67 -18.38
CA PRO A 464 -2.44 -67.19 -18.18
C PRO A 464 -1.11 -66.46 -18.30
N MET A 465 -1.06 -65.44 -19.15
CA MET A 465 0.16 -64.67 -19.37
C MET A 465 0.01 -63.24 -18.86
N PRO A 466 0.90 -62.79 -17.95
CA PRO A 466 0.89 -61.39 -17.55
C PRO A 466 1.38 -60.50 -18.70
N VAL A 467 0.68 -59.42 -18.95
CA VAL A 467 1.13 -58.37 -19.88
C VAL A 467 2.31 -57.65 -19.26
N GLN A 468 3.48 -57.75 -19.89
CA GLN A 468 4.66 -57.04 -19.38
C GLN A 468 4.43 -55.55 -19.45
N PRO A 469 4.58 -54.80 -18.33
CA PRO A 469 4.45 -53.36 -18.36
C PRO A 469 5.61 -52.75 -19.15
N THR A 470 5.32 -51.75 -19.97
CA THR A 470 6.35 -50.97 -20.67
C THR A 470 7.17 -50.20 -19.64
N PRO A 471 8.51 -50.26 -19.67
CA PRO A 471 9.31 -49.50 -18.72
C PRO A 471 9.08 -47.99 -18.91
N LEU A 472 9.05 -47.24 -17.79
CA LEU A 472 8.93 -45.78 -17.83
C LEU A 472 10.24 -45.17 -18.32
N PRO A 473 10.24 -44.26 -19.31
CA PRO A 473 11.45 -43.60 -19.76
C PRO A 473 12.11 -42.82 -18.63
N ASN A 474 13.40 -42.98 -18.40
CA ASN A 474 14.17 -42.26 -17.38
C ASN A 474 14.18 -40.74 -17.61
N GLU A 475 13.98 -40.32 -18.84
CA GLU A 475 13.90 -38.90 -19.24
C GLU A 475 12.77 -38.15 -18.51
N LEU A 476 11.69 -38.83 -18.12
CA LEU A 476 10.60 -38.18 -17.36
C LEU A 476 11.05 -37.73 -15.96
N TYR A 477 11.89 -38.52 -15.30
CA TYR A 477 12.46 -38.15 -14.00
C TYR A 477 13.48 -37.02 -14.13
N GLN A 478 14.32 -37.05 -15.17
CA GLN A 478 15.28 -36.00 -15.45
C GLN A 478 14.58 -34.70 -15.80
N ASN A 479 13.57 -34.71 -16.65
CA ASN A 479 12.79 -33.55 -17.04
C ASN A 479 12.04 -32.93 -15.83
N GLU A 480 11.51 -33.75 -14.92
CA GLU A 480 10.90 -33.24 -13.70
C GLU A 480 11.94 -32.51 -12.82
N THR A 481 13.14 -33.07 -12.69
CA THR A 481 14.21 -32.44 -11.91
C THR A 481 14.68 -31.14 -12.57
N THR A 482 14.84 -31.14 -13.89
CA THR A 482 15.19 -29.93 -14.65
C THR A 482 14.12 -28.84 -14.47
N ALA A 483 12.83 -29.17 -14.60
CA ALA A 483 11.76 -28.22 -14.43
C ALA A 483 11.69 -27.63 -13.01
N LYS A 484 12.08 -28.38 -11.98
CA LYS A 484 12.20 -27.87 -10.60
C LYS A 484 13.32 -26.85 -10.48
N ASN A 485 14.48 -27.14 -11.08
CA ASN A 485 15.60 -26.21 -11.09
C ASN A 485 15.29 -24.96 -11.93
N ASP A 486 14.55 -25.11 -13.04
CA ASP A 486 14.13 -23.98 -13.87
C ASP A 486 13.20 -23.01 -13.11
N ILE A 487 12.35 -23.51 -12.20
CA ILE A 487 11.54 -22.63 -11.32
C ILE A 487 12.45 -21.80 -10.42
N ASP A 488 13.43 -22.42 -9.77
CA ASP A 488 14.34 -21.73 -8.87
C ASP A 488 15.18 -20.69 -9.64
N HIS A 489 15.64 -21.03 -10.84
CA HIS A 489 16.36 -20.10 -11.73
C HIS A 489 15.50 -18.95 -12.24
N ALA A 490 14.24 -19.21 -12.60
CA ALA A 490 13.31 -18.18 -13.09
C ALA A 490 12.99 -17.12 -12.02
N LEU A 491 13.03 -17.50 -10.74
CA LEU A 491 12.86 -16.58 -9.61
C LEU A 491 14.19 -15.97 -9.09
N GLY A 492 15.32 -16.27 -9.73
CA GLY A 492 16.64 -15.82 -9.30
C GLY A 492 17.11 -16.44 -7.97
N LEU A 493 16.50 -17.56 -7.56
CA LEU A 493 16.86 -18.27 -6.34
C LEU A 493 18.04 -19.22 -6.61
N TYR A 494 19.23 -18.78 -6.30
CA TYR A 494 20.42 -19.64 -6.44
C TYR A 494 20.61 -20.51 -5.21
N GLU A 495 21.09 -21.74 -5.41
CA GLU A 495 21.31 -22.73 -4.35
C GLU A 495 22.10 -22.19 -3.15
N MET A 496 23.05 -21.28 -3.39
CA MET A 496 23.84 -20.66 -2.34
C MET A 496 23.01 -19.72 -1.46
N MET A 497 22.07 -18.98 -2.03
CA MET A 497 21.12 -18.11 -1.31
C MET A 497 20.12 -18.94 -0.50
N MET A 498 19.85 -20.17 -0.92
CA MET A 498 19.01 -21.13 -0.23
C MET A 498 19.73 -21.86 0.93
N GLY A 499 20.97 -21.47 1.23
CA GLY A 499 21.74 -22.06 2.33
C GLY A 499 22.44 -23.38 1.99
N ASN A 500 22.57 -23.73 0.72
CA ASN A 500 23.34 -24.92 0.32
C ASN A 500 24.85 -24.63 0.45
N SER A 501 25.44 -25.09 1.53
CA SER A 501 26.87 -24.88 1.82
C SER A 501 27.83 -25.55 0.82
N GLN A 502 27.37 -26.53 0.04
CA GLN A 502 28.19 -27.19 -1.01
C GLN A 502 28.33 -26.32 -2.26
N ALA A 503 27.37 -25.44 -2.51
CA ALA A 503 27.43 -24.46 -3.60
C ALA A 503 28.18 -23.18 -3.22
N ALA A 504 28.58 -23.02 -1.95
CA ALA A 504 29.27 -21.83 -1.47
C ALA A 504 30.73 -21.81 -1.97
N PRO A 505 31.22 -20.63 -2.46
CA PRO A 505 32.59 -20.49 -2.85
C PRO A 505 33.53 -20.62 -1.64
N GLN A 506 34.70 -21.20 -1.85
CA GLN A 506 35.68 -21.51 -0.79
C GLN A 506 36.30 -20.28 -0.13
N THR A 507 36.09 -19.09 -0.66
CA THR A 507 36.71 -17.86 -0.14
C THR A 507 35.64 -16.85 0.29
N TYR A 508 35.87 -16.21 1.44
CA TYR A 508 35.02 -15.17 1.99
C TYR A 508 34.70 -14.01 1.02
N LYS A 509 35.74 -13.57 0.24
CA LYS A 509 35.54 -12.52 -0.76
C LYS A 509 34.62 -12.93 -1.92
N ALA A 510 34.70 -14.18 -2.37
CA ALA A 510 33.84 -14.67 -3.43
C ALA A 510 32.39 -14.81 -2.93
N THR A 511 32.19 -15.16 -1.66
CA THR A 511 30.85 -15.21 -1.02
C THR A 511 30.21 -13.82 -0.95
N ILE A 512 30.96 -12.78 -0.52
CA ILE A 512 30.48 -11.40 -0.50
C ILE A 512 30.13 -10.90 -1.90
N SER A 513 31.02 -11.16 -2.90
CA SER A 513 30.75 -10.72 -4.28
C SER A 513 29.46 -11.33 -4.85
N ILE A 514 29.18 -12.60 -4.55
CA ILE A 514 27.96 -13.25 -5.02
C ILE A 514 26.72 -12.72 -4.29
N ASP A 515 26.84 -12.41 -3.01
CA ASP A 515 25.75 -11.81 -2.21
C ASP A 515 25.41 -10.38 -2.73
N GLU A 516 26.43 -9.59 -3.09
CA GLU A 516 26.28 -8.28 -3.71
C GLU A 516 25.64 -8.35 -5.12
N PHE A 517 25.91 -9.39 -5.91
CA PHE A 517 25.29 -9.58 -7.23
C PHE A 517 23.89 -10.20 -7.15
N GLY A 518 23.52 -10.81 -6.03
CA GLY A 518 22.22 -11.43 -5.81
C GLY A 518 21.15 -10.48 -5.23
N GLN A 519 21.58 -9.31 -4.73
CA GLN A 519 20.71 -8.23 -4.25
C GLN A 519 20.45 -7.20 -5.35
#